data_ca2c12e3807f2a83d738b24dd857db4c
#
_entry.id   ca2c12e3807f2a83d738b24dd857db4c
#
_cell.length_a   1.000
_cell.length_b   1.000
_cell.length_c   1.000
_cell.angle_alpha   90.00
_cell.angle_beta   90.00
_cell.angle_gamma   90.00
#
_symmetry.space_group_name_H-M   'P 1'
#
loop_
_entity.id
_entity.type
_entity.pdbx_description
1 polymer ?
#
loop_
_entity_poly.entity_id
_entity_poly.type
_entity_poly.pdbx_seq_one_letter_code
_entity_poly.pdbx_strand_id
1 'polypeptide(L)'
;MKGRKRILRKGLSGKILSFTMALAMVANLMGGYCAATELSTKEVKAADAEQPPYRNVMYYGDWSIYSGQKNFTPDKIDGSLITHLNFAFMDADANGDLITTDTWADYENPNVGFSVGTDNKYAGVLGAMVLLRQKYPNMKIGVSVGGWTRSGDF
;
A
#
# COMPACT_ATOMS: atom_id res chain seq x y z
N MET A 1 -17.45 51.07 -42.57
CA MET A 1 -17.04 49.93 -43.41
C MET A 1 -15.67 49.46 -42.94
N LYS A 2 -15.56 48.34 -42.24
CA LYS A 2 -14.27 47.71 -41.83
C LYS A 2 -14.36 46.24 -42.14
N GLY A 3 -13.52 45.80 -43.12
CA GLY A 3 -13.47 44.46 -43.61
C GLY A 3 -12.82 43.50 -42.60
N ARG A 4 -13.46 42.35 -42.36
CA ARG A 4 -12.93 41.24 -41.56
C ARG A 4 -12.02 40.40 -42.45
N LYS A 5 -10.73 40.30 -42.12
CA LYS A 5 -9.80 39.33 -42.71
C LYS A 5 -10.05 37.94 -42.13
N ARG A 6 -10.44 36.99 -42.98
CA ARG A 6 -10.47 35.54 -42.64
C ARG A 6 -9.05 35.00 -42.62
N ILE A 7 -8.62 34.45 -41.50
CA ILE A 7 -7.37 33.70 -41.40
C ILE A 7 -7.70 32.24 -41.71
N LEU A 8 -7.16 31.74 -42.83
CA LEU A 8 -7.20 30.33 -43.20
C LEU A 8 -6.26 29.55 -42.25
N ARG A 9 -6.82 28.64 -41.45
CA ARG A 9 -6.02 27.60 -40.81
C ARG A 9 -5.69 26.52 -41.82
N LYS A 10 -4.44 26.47 -42.26
CA LYS A 10 -3.90 25.35 -43.04
C LYS A 10 -3.67 24.18 -42.09
N GLY A 11 -4.21 23.02 -42.44
CA GLY A 11 -4.20 21.81 -41.67
C GLY A 11 -2.81 21.20 -41.47
N LEU A 12 -2.60 20.75 -40.26
CA LEU A 12 -1.42 20.02 -39.79
C LEU A 12 -1.71 18.51 -39.78
N SER A 13 -2.31 18.00 -40.84
CA SER A 13 -2.76 16.61 -40.92
C SER A 13 -1.89 15.66 -41.73
N GLY A 14 -0.85 16.19 -42.42
CA GLY A 14 -0.10 15.37 -43.37
C GLY A 14 1.23 14.76 -42.88
N LYS A 15 1.72 15.11 -41.69
CA LYS A 15 3.05 14.67 -41.24
C LYS A 15 3.09 13.61 -40.16
N ILE A 16 1.97 13.32 -39.54
CA ILE A 16 1.90 12.31 -38.46
C ILE A 16 1.68 10.90 -39.00
N LEU A 17 1.07 10.78 -40.21
CA LEU A 17 0.78 9.48 -40.83
C LEU A 17 2.01 8.82 -41.48
N SER A 18 3.05 9.59 -41.78
CA SER A 18 4.27 9.06 -42.44
C SER A 18 5.27 8.44 -41.46
N PHE A 19 5.20 8.80 -40.18
CA PHE A 19 6.17 8.31 -39.18
C PHE A 19 5.77 6.97 -38.59
N THR A 20 4.48 6.65 -38.52
CA THR A 20 3.98 5.37 -38.02
C THR A 20 4.12 4.22 -39.00
N MET A 21 4.14 4.50 -40.32
CA MET A 21 4.36 3.46 -41.34
C MET A 21 5.83 3.05 -41.47
N ALA A 22 6.77 3.96 -41.22
CA ALA A 22 8.20 3.65 -41.28
C ALA A 22 8.67 2.76 -40.10
N LEU A 23 8.03 2.89 -38.94
CA LEU A 23 8.36 2.07 -37.77
C LEU A 23 7.83 0.66 -37.87
N ALA A 24 6.73 0.44 -38.59
CA ALA A 24 6.16 -0.89 -38.80
C ALA A 24 6.96 -1.73 -39.82
N MET A 25 7.68 -1.10 -40.75
CA MET A 25 8.49 -1.83 -41.76
C MET A 25 9.86 -2.26 -41.23
N VAL A 26 10.41 -1.60 -40.21
CA VAL A 26 11.69 -2.00 -39.62
C VAL A 26 11.53 -3.21 -38.71
N ALA A 27 10.35 -3.41 -38.10
CA ALA A 27 10.06 -4.56 -37.27
C ALA A 27 9.93 -5.88 -38.03
N ASN A 28 9.65 -5.82 -39.36
CA ASN A 28 9.49 -7.03 -40.20
C ASN A 28 10.76 -7.50 -40.90
N LEU A 29 11.84 -6.75 -40.85
CA LEU A 29 13.12 -7.12 -41.51
C LEU A 29 14.14 -7.76 -40.57
N MET A 30 13.86 -7.84 -39.26
CA MET A 30 14.61 -8.61 -38.29
C MET A 30 13.81 -9.83 -37.76
N GLY A 31 13.15 -10.52 -38.71
CA GLY A 31 12.51 -11.78 -38.45
C GLY A 31 13.59 -12.86 -38.27
N GLY A 32 13.93 -13.14 -37.03
CA GLY A 32 14.79 -14.24 -36.69
C GLY A 32 15.35 -14.08 -35.28
N TYR A 33 14.88 -14.94 -34.39
CA TYR A 33 15.43 -15.14 -33.05
C TYR A 33 15.21 -14.05 -32.00
N CYS A 34 13.98 -13.83 -31.63
CA CYS A 34 13.61 -13.69 -30.23
C CYS A 34 12.33 -14.49 -30.03
N ALA A 35 12.47 -15.76 -29.68
CA ALA A 35 11.43 -16.41 -28.89
C ALA A 35 11.35 -15.55 -27.62
N ALA A 36 10.39 -14.64 -27.60
CA ALA A 36 9.95 -14.03 -26.37
C ALA A 36 9.40 -15.19 -25.56
N THR A 37 10.24 -15.74 -24.68
CA THR A 37 9.75 -16.43 -23.52
C THR A 37 8.87 -15.39 -22.83
N GLU A 38 7.57 -15.50 -23.04
CA GLU A 38 6.61 -14.88 -22.14
C GLU A 38 6.94 -15.44 -20.77
N LEU A 39 7.75 -14.68 -20.05
CA LEU A 39 7.84 -14.83 -18.61
C LEU A 39 6.44 -14.45 -18.16
N SER A 40 5.54 -15.45 -18.11
CA SER A 40 4.29 -15.35 -17.40
C SER A 40 4.69 -15.06 -15.96
N THR A 41 4.83 -13.80 -15.64
CA THR A 41 4.79 -13.33 -14.26
C THR A 41 3.37 -13.63 -13.80
N LYS A 42 3.17 -14.88 -13.35
CA LYS A 42 2.03 -15.23 -12.57
C LYS A 42 2.15 -14.31 -11.36
N GLU A 43 1.42 -13.19 -11.38
CA GLU A 43 1.18 -12.41 -10.17
C GLU A 43 0.65 -13.41 -9.16
N VAL A 44 1.49 -13.81 -8.23
CA VAL A 44 1.06 -14.57 -7.06
C VAL A 44 0.22 -13.58 -6.27
N LYS A 45 -1.07 -13.57 -6.59
CA LYS A 45 -2.06 -12.87 -5.82
C LYS A 45 -1.97 -13.42 -4.41
N ALA A 46 -1.50 -12.64 -3.47
CA ALA A 46 -1.43 -13.01 -2.04
C ALA A 46 -2.80 -13.42 -1.47
N ALA A 47 -3.86 -13.27 -2.27
CA ALA A 47 -5.23 -13.65 -1.94
C ALA A 47 -5.54 -15.15 -1.97
N ASP A 48 -4.70 -15.98 -2.61
CA ASP A 48 -4.99 -17.40 -2.82
C ASP A 48 -4.23 -18.32 -1.83
N ALA A 49 -3.52 -17.76 -0.86
CA ALA A 49 -2.96 -18.55 0.22
C ALA A 49 -4.12 -19.04 1.12
N GLU A 50 -4.41 -20.34 1.05
CA GLU A 50 -5.37 -20.98 1.93
C GLU A 50 -4.97 -20.69 3.39
N GLN A 51 -5.94 -20.18 4.17
CA GLN A 51 -5.70 -19.90 5.59
C GLN A 51 -5.32 -21.21 6.29
N PRO A 52 -4.30 -21.22 7.14
CA PRO A 52 -3.95 -22.42 7.90
C PRO A 52 -5.15 -22.91 8.73
N PRO A 53 -5.31 -24.22 8.91
CA PRO A 53 -6.45 -24.81 9.63
C PRO A 53 -6.51 -24.45 11.12
N TYR A 54 -5.50 -23.77 11.63
CA TYR A 54 -5.39 -23.29 13.00
C TYR A 54 -5.31 -21.75 13.03
N ARG A 55 -5.64 -21.17 14.16
CA ARG A 55 -5.48 -19.72 14.37
C ARG A 55 -4.07 -19.44 14.88
N ASN A 56 -3.34 -18.63 14.11
CA ASN A 56 -2.09 -18.02 14.54
C ASN A 56 -2.37 -16.57 14.92
N VAL A 57 -2.42 -16.28 16.20
CA VAL A 57 -2.75 -14.95 16.75
C VAL A 57 -1.48 -14.31 17.27
N MET A 58 -1.15 -13.14 16.73
CA MET A 58 0.03 -12.38 17.10
C MET A 58 -0.36 -10.99 17.62
N TYR A 59 0.52 -10.38 18.38
CA TYR A 59 0.40 -9.00 18.83
C TYR A 59 1.50 -8.14 18.24
N TYR A 60 1.17 -6.90 17.93
CA TYR A 60 2.12 -5.89 17.52
C TYR A 60 1.95 -4.66 18.40
N GLY A 61 2.98 -4.33 19.18
CA GLY A 61 3.00 -3.13 20.03
C GLY A 61 3.38 -1.90 19.20
N ASP A 62 2.72 -0.78 19.43
CA ASP A 62 3.01 0.52 18.81
C ASP A 62 4.47 0.95 19.04
N TRP A 63 5.03 0.65 20.21
CA TRP A 63 6.42 0.94 20.57
C TRP A 63 7.47 0.16 19.77
N SER A 64 7.06 -0.84 18.99
CA SER A 64 7.99 -1.67 18.19
C SER A 64 8.75 -0.87 17.13
N ILE A 65 8.24 0.29 16.73
CA ILE A 65 8.87 1.19 15.77
C ILE A 65 10.10 1.92 16.33
N TYR A 66 10.27 1.94 17.64
CA TYR A 66 11.36 2.67 18.27
C TYR A 66 12.68 1.89 18.27
N SER A 67 13.80 2.64 18.41
CA SER A 67 15.15 2.08 18.36
C SER A 67 15.41 1.02 19.42
N GLY A 68 14.81 1.13 20.60
CA GLY A 68 14.88 0.13 21.66
C GLY A 68 14.32 -1.24 21.24
N GLN A 69 13.45 -1.27 20.22
CA GLN A 69 12.88 -2.48 19.60
C GLN A 69 13.44 -2.69 18.17
N LYS A 70 14.63 -2.18 17.88
CA LYS A 70 15.32 -2.31 16.59
C LYS A 70 14.55 -1.75 15.41
N ASN A 71 13.67 -0.77 15.64
CA ASN A 71 12.80 -0.17 14.62
C ASN A 71 12.05 -1.24 13.82
N PHE A 72 11.37 -2.14 14.52
CA PHE A 72 10.57 -3.18 13.88
C PHE A 72 9.25 -2.61 13.38
N THR A 73 9.26 -2.15 12.13
CA THR A 73 8.11 -1.54 11.46
C THR A 73 7.14 -2.59 10.90
N PRO A 74 5.85 -2.26 10.71
CA PRO A 74 4.83 -3.21 10.27
C PRO A 74 5.09 -3.89 8.91
N ASP A 75 5.83 -3.26 8.00
CA ASP A 75 6.22 -3.85 6.71
C ASP A 75 7.05 -5.13 6.82
N LYS A 76 7.73 -5.33 7.96
CA LYS A 76 8.54 -6.51 8.28
C LYS A 76 7.73 -7.73 8.73
N ILE A 77 6.43 -7.55 8.92
CA ILE A 77 5.53 -8.63 9.31
C ILE A 77 5.19 -9.49 8.09
N ASP A 78 5.46 -10.78 8.18
CA ASP A 78 4.94 -11.75 7.21
C ASP A 78 3.53 -12.19 7.58
N GLY A 79 2.54 -11.48 7.04
CA GLY A 79 1.13 -11.76 7.29
C GLY A 79 0.61 -13.04 6.64
N SER A 80 1.40 -13.72 5.79
CA SER A 80 1.00 -15.01 5.21
C SER A 80 0.93 -16.13 6.25
N LEU A 81 1.67 -15.98 7.34
CA LEU A 81 1.72 -16.95 8.45
C LEU A 81 0.77 -16.60 9.59
N ILE A 82 0.11 -15.45 9.52
CA ILE A 82 -0.69 -14.89 10.62
C ILE A 82 -2.16 -14.87 10.23
N THR A 83 -3.02 -15.44 11.06
CA THR A 83 -4.47 -15.36 10.86
C THR A 83 -5.09 -14.13 11.52
N HIS A 84 -4.55 -13.72 12.67
CA HIS A 84 -5.03 -12.57 13.45
C HIS A 84 -3.84 -11.81 14.00
N LEU A 85 -3.80 -10.50 13.72
CA LEU A 85 -2.81 -9.58 14.26
C LEU A 85 -3.53 -8.55 15.13
N ASN A 86 -3.22 -8.50 16.41
CA ASN A 86 -3.79 -7.54 17.34
C ASN A 86 -2.81 -6.39 17.56
N PHE A 87 -3.25 -5.18 17.22
CA PHE A 87 -2.58 -3.96 17.61
C PHE A 87 -2.64 -3.77 19.13
N ALA A 88 -1.54 -3.38 19.74
CA ALA A 88 -1.43 -3.17 21.17
C ALA A 88 -0.66 -1.84 21.43
N PHE A 89 -1.27 -0.91 22.14
CA PHE A 89 -2.60 -0.95 22.74
C PHE A 89 -3.35 0.35 22.48
N MET A 90 -4.66 0.28 22.42
CA MET A 90 -5.51 1.46 22.64
C MET A 90 -5.91 1.52 24.11
N ASP A 91 -6.27 2.70 24.57
CA ASP A 91 -6.87 2.91 25.88
C ASP A 91 -8.33 3.32 25.73
N ALA A 92 -9.09 3.30 26.81
CA ALA A 92 -10.43 3.85 26.86
C ALA A 92 -10.44 5.04 27.82
N ASP A 93 -11.07 6.15 27.40
CA ASP A 93 -11.29 7.27 28.32
C ASP A 93 -12.52 7.04 29.21
N ALA A 94 -12.76 7.95 30.14
CA ALA A 94 -13.89 7.88 31.07
C ALA A 94 -15.28 7.90 30.39
N ASN A 95 -15.36 8.25 29.11
CA ASN A 95 -16.59 8.24 28.30
C ASN A 95 -16.74 6.91 27.54
N GLY A 96 -15.73 6.05 27.57
CA GLY A 96 -15.66 4.81 26.81
C GLY A 96 -15.16 5.00 25.37
N ASP A 97 -14.62 6.16 25.03
CA ASP A 97 -14.01 6.38 23.72
C ASP A 97 -12.61 5.78 23.66
N LEU A 98 -12.28 5.16 22.53
CA LEU A 98 -10.94 4.63 22.30
C LEU A 98 -9.96 5.76 22.02
N ILE A 99 -8.88 5.79 22.79
CA ILE A 99 -7.82 6.77 22.67
C ILE A 99 -6.48 6.10 22.42
N THR A 100 -5.59 6.78 21.68
CA THR A 100 -4.20 6.36 21.53
C THR A 100 -3.39 6.77 22.75
N THR A 101 -2.34 6.02 23.01
CA THR A 101 -1.39 6.31 24.09
C THR A 101 -0.10 6.93 23.58
N ASP A 102 0.12 6.88 22.26
CA ASP A 102 1.24 7.49 21.55
C ASP A 102 0.77 8.00 20.17
N THR A 103 0.26 9.23 20.15
CA THR A 103 -0.30 9.86 18.95
C THR A 103 0.70 9.90 17.80
N TRP A 104 1.99 10.17 18.10
CA TRP A 104 3.00 10.20 17.05
C TRP A 104 3.24 8.83 16.45
N ALA A 105 3.41 7.79 17.27
CA ALA A 105 3.59 6.43 16.79
C ALA A 105 2.39 5.95 15.98
N ASP A 106 1.18 6.22 16.47
CA ASP A 106 -0.03 5.62 15.95
C ASP A 106 -0.61 6.30 14.71
N TYR A 107 -0.44 7.64 14.59
CA TYR A 107 -1.09 8.43 13.54
C TYR A 107 -0.16 9.31 12.71
N GLU A 108 1.00 9.72 13.23
CA GLU A 108 1.77 10.80 12.63
C GLU A 108 3.10 10.35 12.02
N ASN A 109 3.68 9.26 12.49
CA ASN A 109 4.99 8.79 12.03
C ASN A 109 4.95 8.37 10.56
N PRO A 110 5.69 9.06 9.65
CA PRO A 110 5.75 8.69 8.25
C PRO A 110 6.67 7.48 8.00
N ASN A 111 7.48 7.07 8.98
CA ASN A 111 8.51 6.03 8.85
C ASN A 111 8.03 4.68 9.39
N VAL A 112 6.95 4.16 8.83
CA VAL A 112 6.31 2.90 9.25
C VAL A 112 6.61 1.71 8.33
N GLY A 113 7.59 1.89 7.43
CA GLY A 113 8.05 0.86 6.48
C GLY A 113 7.22 0.75 5.21
N PHE A 114 6.04 1.35 5.17
CA PHE A 114 5.21 1.47 3.97
C PHE A 114 5.24 2.89 3.41
N SER A 115 4.88 3.05 2.13
CA SER A 115 4.60 4.37 1.58
C SER A 115 3.27 4.88 2.12
N VAL A 116 3.33 5.96 2.88
CA VAL A 116 2.16 6.53 3.57
C VAL A 116 1.29 7.45 2.69
N GLY A 117 1.68 7.63 1.42
CA GLY A 117 1.03 8.57 0.51
C GLY A 117 1.57 10.00 0.65
N THR A 118 1.27 10.84 -0.33
CA THR A 118 1.73 12.24 -0.36
C THR A 118 1.03 13.13 0.67
N ASP A 119 -0.15 12.71 1.12
CA ASP A 119 -0.98 13.37 2.13
C ASP A 119 -0.82 12.79 3.54
N ASN A 120 0.15 11.87 3.70
CA ASN A 120 0.38 11.11 4.94
C ASN A 120 -0.87 10.33 5.45
N LYS A 121 -1.79 10.01 4.56
CA LYS A 121 -3.05 9.33 4.90
C LYS A 121 -2.87 8.03 5.69
N TYR A 122 -1.77 7.33 5.44
CA TYR A 122 -1.43 6.07 6.10
C TYR A 122 -0.23 6.21 7.04
N ALA A 123 0.01 7.42 7.56
CA ALA A 123 1.03 7.63 8.58
C ALA A 123 0.67 6.91 9.88
N GLY A 124 1.68 6.66 10.70
CA GLY A 124 1.56 5.92 11.94
C GLY A 124 1.34 4.42 11.78
N VAL A 125 1.43 3.74 12.90
CA VAL A 125 1.27 2.28 12.96
C VAL A 125 -0.13 1.85 12.54
N LEU A 126 -1.17 2.59 12.90
CA LEU A 126 -2.54 2.27 12.51
C LEU A 126 -2.75 2.37 11.01
N GLY A 127 -2.17 3.41 10.36
CA GLY A 127 -2.17 3.51 8.90
C GLY A 127 -1.42 2.36 8.24
N ALA A 128 -0.26 1.98 8.79
CA ALA A 128 0.51 0.83 8.32
C ALA A 128 -0.23 -0.50 8.48
N MET A 129 -1.05 -0.66 9.53
CA MET A 129 -1.92 -1.84 9.69
C MET A 129 -2.96 -1.93 8.57
N VAL A 130 -3.50 -0.80 8.11
CA VAL A 130 -4.41 -0.80 6.95
C VAL A 130 -3.69 -1.28 5.69
N LEU A 131 -2.48 -0.80 5.43
CA LEU A 131 -1.67 -1.23 4.27
C LEU A 131 -1.26 -2.70 4.38
N LEU A 132 -0.89 -3.15 5.57
CA LEU A 132 -0.59 -4.55 5.83
C LEU A 132 -1.80 -5.45 5.56
N ARG A 133 -3.00 -5.01 5.95
CA ARG A 133 -4.26 -5.72 5.68
C ARG A 133 -4.59 -5.78 4.19
N GLN A 134 -4.24 -4.73 3.42
CA GLN A 134 -4.39 -4.75 1.97
C GLN A 134 -3.41 -5.75 1.31
N LYS A 135 -2.18 -5.83 1.83
CA LYS A 135 -1.17 -6.79 1.36
C LYS A 135 -1.55 -8.24 1.68
N TYR A 136 -2.17 -8.47 2.84
CA TYR A 136 -2.57 -9.80 3.32
C TYR A 136 -4.08 -9.84 3.64
N PRO A 137 -4.94 -9.92 2.63
CA PRO A 137 -6.39 -9.75 2.78
C PRO A 137 -7.07 -10.81 3.65
N ASN A 138 -6.44 -11.96 3.83
CA ASN A 138 -6.94 -13.04 4.68
C ASN A 138 -6.61 -12.85 6.17
N MET A 139 -5.59 -12.05 6.49
CA MET A 139 -5.23 -11.73 7.86
C MET A 139 -6.27 -10.78 8.47
N LYS A 140 -6.74 -11.07 9.66
CA LYS A 140 -7.63 -10.19 10.42
C LYS A 140 -6.81 -9.30 11.34
N ILE A 141 -7.18 -8.03 11.41
CA ILE A 141 -6.57 -7.09 12.35
C ILE A 141 -7.59 -6.76 13.43
N GLY A 142 -7.17 -6.91 14.66
CA GLY A 142 -7.89 -6.53 15.86
C GLY A 142 -7.16 -5.44 16.63
N VAL A 143 -7.82 -4.91 17.64
CA VAL A 143 -7.27 -3.94 18.58
C VAL A 143 -7.39 -4.52 19.98
N SER A 144 -6.31 -4.44 20.76
CA SER A 144 -6.31 -4.74 22.20
C SER A 144 -6.46 -3.43 22.95
N VAL A 145 -7.46 -3.40 23.83
CA VAL A 145 -7.78 -2.25 24.67
C VAL A 145 -7.32 -2.52 26.10
N GLY A 146 -6.75 -1.53 26.76
CA GLY A 146 -6.26 -1.63 28.13
C GLY A 146 -4.85 -2.22 28.19
N GLY A 147 -4.66 -3.21 29.03
CA GLY A 147 -3.37 -3.82 29.35
C GLY A 147 -3.05 -3.74 30.84
N TRP A 148 -1.81 -4.06 31.23
CA TRP A 148 -1.42 -4.16 32.64
C TRP A 148 -1.70 -2.90 33.46
N THR A 149 -1.44 -1.71 32.88
CA THR A 149 -1.55 -0.42 33.60
C THR A 149 -2.74 0.43 33.15
N ARG A 150 -3.53 -0.05 32.17
CA ARG A 150 -4.54 0.77 31.46
C ARG A 150 -5.93 0.13 31.45
N SER A 151 -6.26 -0.64 32.48
CA SER A 151 -7.58 -1.29 32.63
C SER A 151 -8.34 -0.75 33.84
N GLY A 152 -7.99 0.46 34.29
CA GLY A 152 -8.61 1.09 35.47
C GLY A 152 -9.97 1.71 35.21
N ASP A 153 -10.25 2.03 33.93
CA ASP A 153 -11.47 2.72 33.51
C ASP A 153 -12.53 1.78 32.91
N PHE A 154 -12.37 0.46 33.09
CA PHE A 154 -13.34 -0.57 32.67
C PHE A 154 -14.27 -0.95 33.81
#